data_b684e953237c8a421766ee781fed6759
#
_entry.id   b684e953237c8a421766ee781fed6759
#
_cell.length_a   1.000
_cell.length_b   1.000
_cell.length_c   1.000
_cell.angle_alpha   90.00
_cell.angle_beta   90.00
_cell.angle_gamma   90.00
#
_symmetry.space_group_name_H-M   'P 1'
#
loop_
_entity.id
_entity.type
_entity.pdbx_description
1 polymer ?
#
loop_
_entity_poly.entity_id
_entity_poly.type
_entity_poly.pdbx_seq_one_letter_code
_entity_poly.pdbx_strand_id
1 'polypeptide(L)'
;MKVRIGVSLGPAGTPETFADAVDRLEQAGVDSLWLPEMVYSSLVEPFTGMAFALSRTSRLKAGSGISVLPGRHPVLVAKQLASLAGLAPGRVLPVFGLRPAQDAERALFAVPEGQRAAVFDESLALLRLLLTEESVSFEGAFFSVSGASVGMRPARPLDIWLGGSAPAALRRVGRLADGWLGSLLTPAEAGMAVGVIQQAAGEVEREVEPDHFGLSLPVALDGDIPDALLASIRRRRPEADPATLVAAGWDGARRMIGQYVEAGLSKFVVRPAALPRFGAPDFFPFIDGFVRELVPMQD
;
A
#
# COMPACT_ATOMS: atom_id res chain seq x y z
N MET A 1 -14.68 -8.06 12.92
CA MET A 1 -13.62 -7.59 12.02
C MET A 1 -13.53 -6.08 12.19
N LYS A 2 -12.34 -5.54 12.41
CA LYS A 2 -12.16 -4.11 12.70
C LYS A 2 -11.91 -3.34 11.40
N VAL A 3 -12.79 -2.36 11.09
CA VAL A 3 -12.66 -1.53 9.88
C VAL A 3 -11.64 -0.41 10.13
N ARG A 4 -10.68 -0.26 9.22
CA ARG A 4 -9.63 0.77 9.25
C ARG A 4 -9.62 1.54 7.95
N ILE A 5 -9.68 2.86 8.04
CA ILE A 5 -9.76 3.72 6.86
C ILE A 5 -8.56 4.66 6.86
N GLY A 6 -7.75 4.54 5.82
CA GLY A 6 -6.63 5.42 5.54
C GLY A 6 -6.87 6.23 4.30
N VAL A 7 -6.01 7.20 4.07
CA VAL A 7 -6.07 8.09 2.92
C VAL A 7 -4.74 8.09 2.16
N SER A 8 -4.82 8.15 0.84
CA SER A 8 -3.67 8.44 -0.02
C SER A 8 -3.88 9.80 -0.67
N LEU A 9 -2.95 10.69 -0.44
CA LEU A 9 -3.02 12.07 -0.94
C LEU A 9 -2.32 12.21 -2.31
N GLY A 10 -2.68 13.25 -3.02
CA GLY A 10 -2.04 13.65 -4.26
C GLY A 10 -0.63 14.23 -4.08
N PRO A 11 -0.06 14.85 -5.13
CA PRO A 11 1.28 15.43 -5.09
C PRO A 11 1.42 16.52 -4.02
N ALA A 12 2.51 16.51 -3.29
CA ALA A 12 2.86 17.58 -2.36
C ALA A 12 3.25 18.84 -3.14
N GLY A 13 2.55 19.94 -2.89
CA GLY A 13 2.88 21.25 -3.49
C GLY A 13 4.03 21.92 -2.76
N THR A 14 3.93 22.03 -1.44
CA THR A 14 4.97 22.58 -0.57
C THR A 14 5.16 21.69 0.65
N PRO A 15 6.33 21.80 1.32
CA PRO A 15 6.55 21.08 2.59
C PRO A 15 5.51 21.43 3.66
N GLU A 16 5.10 22.70 3.72
CA GLU A 16 4.10 23.19 4.67
C GLU A 16 2.75 22.53 4.43
N THR A 17 2.29 22.47 3.19
CA THR A 17 1.01 21.83 2.84
C THR A 17 1.00 20.35 3.20
N PHE A 18 2.11 19.63 2.98
CA PHE A 18 2.22 18.23 3.38
C PHE A 18 2.22 18.07 4.92
N ALA A 19 2.93 18.96 5.63
CA ALA A 19 2.94 18.99 7.09
C ALA A 19 1.54 19.24 7.67
N ASP A 20 0.82 20.25 7.15
CA ASP A 20 -0.54 20.59 7.57
C ASP A 20 -1.52 19.43 7.31
N ALA A 21 -1.38 18.75 6.18
CA ALA A 21 -2.19 17.57 5.88
C ALA A 21 -1.93 16.43 6.90
N VAL A 22 -0.68 16.12 7.20
CA VAL A 22 -0.30 15.12 8.19
C VAL A 22 -0.87 15.45 9.57
N ASP A 23 -0.73 16.70 9.99
CA ASP A 23 -1.22 17.16 11.30
C ASP A 23 -2.77 17.09 11.38
N ARG A 24 -3.48 17.44 10.32
CA ARG A 24 -4.96 17.30 10.24
C ARG A 24 -5.40 15.84 10.32
N LEU A 25 -4.71 14.93 9.63
CA LEU A 25 -5.02 13.49 9.68
C LEU A 25 -4.81 12.91 11.08
N GLU A 26 -3.74 13.29 11.76
CA GLU A 26 -3.48 12.91 13.17
C GLU A 26 -4.57 13.44 14.10
N GLN A 27 -4.92 14.73 13.99
CA GLN A 27 -5.95 15.37 14.83
C GLN A 27 -7.33 14.74 14.63
N ALA A 28 -7.65 14.38 13.40
CA ALA A 28 -8.91 13.74 13.04
C ALA A 28 -8.99 12.25 13.41
N GLY A 29 -7.90 11.64 13.91
CA GLY A 29 -7.87 10.22 14.28
C GLY A 29 -7.91 9.25 13.09
N VAL A 30 -7.43 9.68 11.92
CA VAL A 30 -7.32 8.82 10.74
C VAL A 30 -6.37 7.66 11.02
N ASP A 31 -6.74 6.43 10.63
CA ASP A 31 -5.90 5.24 10.89
C ASP A 31 -4.53 5.34 10.21
N SER A 32 -4.49 5.74 8.93
CA SER A 32 -3.23 5.69 8.19
C SER A 32 -3.18 6.62 6.99
N LEU A 33 -1.95 7.13 6.72
CA LEU A 33 -1.56 7.85 5.51
C LEU A 33 -0.80 6.89 4.58
N TRP A 34 -1.12 6.93 3.28
CA TRP A 34 -0.54 6.05 2.26
C TRP A 34 0.14 6.84 1.15
N LEU A 35 1.36 6.44 0.85
CA LEU A 35 2.24 7.11 -0.11
C LEU A 35 2.52 6.16 -1.29
N PRO A 36 1.99 6.45 -2.49
CA PRO A 36 2.28 5.65 -3.68
C PRO A 36 3.68 5.97 -4.22
N GLU A 37 4.37 4.96 -4.73
CA GLU A 37 5.64 5.16 -5.41
C GLU A 37 5.39 5.47 -6.89
N MET A 38 5.66 6.69 -7.28
CA MET A 38 5.64 7.19 -8.65
C MET A 38 6.84 8.12 -8.84
N VAL A 39 7.94 7.57 -9.33
CA VAL A 39 9.25 8.25 -9.34
C VAL A 39 9.23 9.48 -10.27
N TYR A 40 8.58 9.35 -11.45
CA TYR A 40 8.45 10.45 -12.41
C TYR A 40 7.19 11.29 -12.14
N SER A 41 7.04 11.73 -10.90
CA SER A 41 5.91 12.56 -10.47
C SER A 41 6.35 13.56 -9.41
N SER A 42 5.45 14.45 -9.03
CA SER A 42 5.65 15.38 -7.89
C SER A 42 5.17 14.79 -6.55
N LEU A 43 4.90 13.49 -6.47
CA LEU A 43 4.58 12.81 -5.21
C LEU A 43 5.81 12.68 -4.33
N VAL A 44 5.61 12.77 -3.02
CA VAL A 44 6.68 12.50 -2.05
C VAL A 44 7.05 11.01 -2.12
N GLU A 45 8.35 10.73 -2.15
CA GLU A 45 8.86 9.36 -2.13
C GLU A 45 8.40 8.65 -0.84
N PRO A 46 7.90 7.40 -0.93
CA PRO A 46 7.23 6.75 0.19
C PRO A 46 8.02 6.68 1.49
N PHE A 47 9.26 6.21 1.48
CA PHE A 47 10.05 6.07 2.72
C PHE A 47 10.38 7.42 3.35
N THR A 48 10.69 8.42 2.53
CA THR A 48 10.93 9.80 2.96
C THR A 48 9.67 10.42 3.56
N GLY A 49 8.54 10.28 2.87
CA GLY A 49 7.25 10.80 3.35
C GLY A 49 6.76 10.08 4.61
N MET A 50 6.97 8.76 4.71
CA MET A 50 6.68 7.99 5.92
C MET A 50 7.51 8.49 7.11
N ALA A 51 8.83 8.67 6.93
CA ALA A 51 9.70 9.19 7.99
C ALA A 51 9.24 10.57 8.48
N PHE A 52 8.90 11.47 7.54
CA PHE A 52 8.39 12.80 7.87
C PHE A 52 7.05 12.73 8.64
N ALA A 53 6.09 11.98 8.15
CA ALA A 53 4.76 11.87 8.77
C ALA A 53 4.84 11.21 10.15
N LEU A 54 5.60 10.12 10.30
CA LEU A 54 5.76 9.39 11.54
C LEU A 54 6.46 10.20 12.63
N SER A 55 7.41 11.09 12.25
CA SER A 55 8.11 11.96 13.20
C SER A 55 7.22 13.07 13.79
N ARG A 56 6.18 13.49 13.05
CA ARG A 56 5.25 14.56 13.46
C ARG A 56 4.03 14.05 14.24
N THR A 57 3.79 12.74 14.22
CA THR A 57 2.55 12.13 14.72
C THR A 57 2.84 11.10 15.79
N SER A 58 1.84 10.77 16.58
CA SER A 58 1.95 9.78 17.66
C SER A 58 1.05 8.54 17.45
N ARG A 59 -0.01 8.66 16.65
CA ARG A 59 -1.00 7.60 16.39
C ARG A 59 -1.11 7.24 14.91
N LEU A 60 -1.04 8.22 14.03
CA LEU A 60 -1.16 8.03 12.58
C LEU A 60 -0.12 7.00 12.13
N LYS A 61 -0.57 5.96 11.43
CA LYS A 61 0.30 5.02 10.75
C LYS A 61 0.65 5.56 9.37
N ALA A 62 1.80 5.17 8.86
CA ALA A 62 2.19 5.52 7.50
C ALA A 62 2.59 4.28 6.71
N GLY A 63 2.15 4.21 5.46
CA GLY A 63 2.40 3.08 4.59
C GLY A 63 2.77 3.45 3.16
N SER A 64 3.45 2.53 2.48
CA SER A 64 3.66 2.61 1.04
C SER A 64 2.49 1.94 0.31
N GLY A 65 1.93 2.59 -0.68
CA GLY A 65 0.77 2.04 -1.37
C GLY A 65 0.84 2.05 -2.90
N ILE A 66 1.76 1.32 -3.48
CA ILE A 66 2.78 0.32 -3.13
C ILE A 66 4.18 0.79 -3.48
N SER A 67 5.24 0.22 -2.86
CA SER A 67 6.63 0.37 -3.32
C SER A 67 7.07 -0.85 -4.14
N VAL A 68 7.93 -0.63 -5.13
CA VAL A 68 8.50 -1.72 -5.95
C VAL A 68 9.69 -2.33 -5.22
N LEU A 69 9.67 -3.65 -4.97
CA LEU A 69 10.79 -4.32 -4.30
C LEU A 69 11.85 -4.83 -5.29
N PRO A 70 11.52 -5.51 -6.40
CA PRO A 70 12.53 -5.98 -7.36
C PRO A 70 13.28 -4.80 -7.99
N GLY A 71 14.61 -4.92 -8.04
CA GLY A 71 15.51 -3.85 -8.48
C GLY A 71 16.05 -2.98 -7.35
N ARG A 72 15.62 -3.24 -6.09
CA ARG A 72 16.22 -2.70 -4.87
C ARG A 72 17.02 -3.78 -4.16
N HIS A 73 18.13 -3.40 -3.56
CA HIS A 73 18.86 -4.35 -2.72
C HIS A 73 18.12 -4.57 -1.40
N PRO A 74 17.70 -5.81 -1.04
CA PRO A 74 16.84 -6.07 0.11
C PRO A 74 17.46 -5.66 1.46
N VAL A 75 18.79 -5.66 1.59
CA VAL A 75 19.48 -5.17 2.80
C VAL A 75 19.23 -3.67 3.03
N LEU A 76 19.24 -2.85 1.96
CA LEU A 76 18.96 -1.42 2.07
C LEU A 76 17.51 -1.18 2.47
N VAL A 77 16.59 -1.92 1.87
CA VAL A 77 15.16 -1.84 2.22
C VAL A 77 14.92 -2.30 3.66
N ALA A 78 15.56 -3.40 4.09
CA ALA A 78 15.50 -3.87 5.47
C ALA A 78 16.00 -2.80 6.45
N LYS A 79 17.11 -2.12 6.12
CA LYS A 79 17.64 -1.03 6.95
C LYS A 79 16.68 0.14 7.06
N GLN A 80 16.05 0.54 5.96
CA GLN A 80 15.05 1.61 5.96
C GLN A 80 13.84 1.24 6.83
N LEU A 81 13.28 0.04 6.63
CA LEU A 81 12.14 -0.45 7.41
C LEU A 81 12.44 -0.61 8.89
N ALA A 82 13.60 -1.20 9.22
CA ALA A 82 14.05 -1.36 10.61
C ALA A 82 14.20 0.00 11.32
N SER A 83 14.75 1.00 10.61
CA SER A 83 14.87 2.35 11.13
C SER A 83 13.50 3.00 11.38
N LEU A 84 12.60 2.94 10.40
CA LEU A 84 11.24 3.47 10.55
C LEU A 84 10.48 2.78 11.70
N ALA A 85 10.53 1.45 11.76
CA ALA A 85 9.84 0.68 12.80
C ALA A 85 10.43 0.89 14.19
N GLY A 86 11.73 1.13 14.28
CA GLY A 86 12.40 1.48 15.54
C GLY A 86 12.04 2.89 16.05
N LEU A 87 11.91 3.85 15.12
CA LEU A 87 11.52 5.23 15.44
C LEU A 87 10.02 5.38 15.68
N ALA A 88 9.18 4.55 15.03
CA ALA A 88 7.73 4.61 15.10
C ALA A 88 7.11 3.21 15.27
N PRO A 89 7.27 2.55 16.43
CA PRO A 89 6.83 1.18 16.66
C PRO A 89 5.33 0.98 16.39
N GLY A 90 4.98 -0.05 15.61
CA GLY A 90 3.59 -0.42 15.30
C GLY A 90 2.87 0.51 14.32
N ARG A 91 3.58 1.48 13.71
CA ARG A 91 2.97 2.48 12.82
C ARG A 91 3.44 2.42 11.37
N VAL A 92 4.29 1.47 11.02
CA VAL A 92 4.87 1.31 9.68
C VAL A 92 4.10 0.22 8.93
N LEU A 93 3.59 0.55 7.74
CA LEU A 93 2.76 -0.34 6.92
C LEU A 93 3.39 -0.52 5.51
N PRO A 94 4.43 -1.37 5.36
CA PRO A 94 5.07 -1.56 4.07
C PRO A 94 4.22 -2.46 3.17
N VAL A 95 3.92 -1.98 1.97
CA VAL A 95 3.29 -2.78 0.91
C VAL A 95 4.17 -2.79 -0.32
N PHE A 96 4.51 -3.97 -0.78
CA PHE A 96 5.36 -4.13 -1.94
C PHE A 96 4.63 -4.68 -3.15
N GLY A 97 5.10 -4.27 -4.33
CA GLY A 97 4.63 -4.72 -5.62
C GLY A 97 5.75 -5.20 -6.52
N LEU A 98 5.34 -5.92 -7.55
CA LEU A 98 6.25 -6.54 -8.52
C LEU A 98 6.77 -5.54 -9.56
N ARG A 99 5.98 -4.52 -9.90
CA ARG A 99 6.25 -3.58 -10.99
C ARG A 99 5.79 -2.17 -10.63
N PRO A 100 6.44 -1.13 -11.14
CA PRO A 100 5.95 0.23 -10.99
C PRO A 100 4.60 0.42 -11.69
N ALA A 101 3.85 1.42 -11.23
CA ALA A 101 2.54 1.76 -11.80
C ALA A 101 2.66 2.32 -13.23
N GLN A 102 3.77 3.01 -13.53
CA GLN A 102 4.06 3.61 -14.83
C GLN A 102 5.09 2.79 -15.59
N ASP A 103 4.80 2.47 -16.85
CA ASP A 103 5.71 1.70 -17.69
C ASP A 103 7.06 2.41 -17.95
N ALA A 104 7.05 3.73 -17.99
CA ALA A 104 8.26 4.56 -18.17
C ALA A 104 9.26 4.38 -17.01
N GLU A 105 8.79 3.98 -15.83
CA GLU A 105 9.64 3.78 -14.65
C GLU A 105 10.26 2.37 -14.57
N ARG A 106 9.93 1.47 -15.50
CA ARG A 106 10.40 0.07 -15.43
C ARG A 106 11.91 -0.08 -15.44
N ALA A 107 12.60 0.81 -16.17
CA ALA A 107 14.06 0.80 -16.27
C ALA A 107 14.75 1.18 -14.95
N LEU A 108 14.09 1.94 -14.07
CA LEU A 108 14.61 2.30 -12.75
C LEU A 108 14.71 1.11 -11.81
N PHE A 109 13.91 0.08 -12.06
CA PHE A 109 13.83 -1.14 -11.25
C PHE A 109 14.30 -2.34 -12.07
N ALA A 110 15.50 -2.24 -12.63
CA ALA A 110 16.07 -3.26 -13.49
C ALA A 110 16.32 -4.58 -12.73
N VAL A 111 15.98 -5.69 -13.37
CA VAL A 111 16.28 -7.07 -12.93
C VAL A 111 16.58 -7.91 -14.16
N PRO A 112 17.23 -9.06 -14.04
CA PRO A 112 17.44 -9.96 -15.16
C PRO A 112 16.13 -10.30 -15.88
N GLU A 113 16.16 -10.39 -17.19
CA GLU A 113 14.99 -10.64 -18.02
C GLU A 113 14.29 -11.94 -17.62
N GLY A 114 12.96 -11.91 -17.55
CA GLY A 114 12.14 -13.05 -17.13
C GLY A 114 12.20 -13.39 -15.64
N GLN A 115 13.14 -12.85 -14.86
CA GLN A 115 13.40 -13.27 -13.48
C GLN A 115 12.71 -12.41 -12.41
N ARG A 116 11.92 -11.40 -12.79
CA ARG A 116 11.36 -10.42 -11.85
C ARG A 116 10.57 -11.04 -10.68
N ALA A 117 9.83 -12.11 -10.93
CA ALA A 117 9.08 -12.80 -9.89
C ALA A 117 9.99 -13.54 -8.92
N ALA A 118 11.01 -14.24 -9.43
CA ALA A 118 11.98 -14.96 -8.61
C ALA A 118 12.85 -13.99 -7.79
N VAL A 119 13.30 -12.88 -8.38
CA VAL A 119 13.99 -11.80 -7.65
C VAL A 119 13.10 -11.25 -6.54
N PHE A 120 11.80 -11.07 -6.79
CA PHE A 120 10.86 -10.60 -5.77
C PHE A 120 10.75 -11.56 -4.59
N ASP A 121 10.57 -12.85 -4.88
CA ASP A 121 10.40 -13.89 -3.87
C ASP A 121 11.67 -14.03 -3.01
N GLU A 122 12.85 -14.02 -3.64
CA GLU A 122 14.14 -14.06 -2.92
C GLU A 122 14.39 -12.77 -2.12
N SER A 123 14.03 -11.60 -2.68
CA SER A 123 14.12 -10.32 -1.95
C SER A 123 13.26 -10.34 -0.69
N LEU A 124 12.04 -10.88 -0.74
CA LEU A 124 11.16 -11.00 0.41
C LEU A 124 11.74 -11.95 1.46
N ALA A 125 12.29 -13.09 1.05
CA ALA A 125 12.91 -14.04 1.96
C ALA A 125 14.09 -13.40 2.72
N LEU A 126 15.02 -12.78 2.01
CA LEU A 126 16.15 -12.10 2.63
C LEU A 126 15.72 -10.89 3.49
N LEU A 127 14.75 -10.11 3.03
CA LEU A 127 14.20 -8.98 3.78
C LEU A 127 13.62 -9.43 5.14
N ARG A 128 12.86 -10.53 5.17
CA ARG A 128 12.29 -11.08 6.41
C ARG A 128 13.37 -11.53 7.38
N LEU A 129 14.35 -12.28 6.90
CA LEU A 129 15.48 -12.73 7.73
C LEU A 129 16.20 -11.53 8.38
N LEU A 130 16.51 -10.49 7.60
CA LEU A 130 17.19 -9.29 8.09
C LEU A 130 16.37 -8.50 9.13
N LEU A 131 15.05 -8.58 9.09
CA LEU A 131 14.17 -7.90 10.06
C LEU A 131 13.95 -8.71 11.35
N THR A 132 14.25 -10.02 11.34
CA THR A 132 14.03 -10.92 12.48
C THR A 132 15.32 -11.40 13.14
N GLU A 133 16.38 -11.65 12.35
CA GLU A 133 17.63 -12.22 12.83
C GLU A 133 18.66 -11.13 13.14
N GLU A 134 19.56 -11.39 14.11
CA GLU A 134 20.61 -10.46 14.49
C GLU A 134 21.72 -10.37 13.43
N SER A 135 22.05 -11.50 12.82
CA SER A 135 23.05 -11.61 11.78
C SER A 135 22.61 -12.65 10.76
N VAL A 136 22.61 -12.29 9.50
CA VAL A 136 22.13 -13.11 8.39
C VAL A 136 23.24 -13.44 7.44
N SER A 137 23.45 -14.73 7.21
CA SER A 137 24.19 -15.24 6.05
C SER A 137 23.20 -15.90 5.11
N PHE A 138 23.18 -15.48 3.87
CA PHE A 138 22.22 -15.91 2.87
C PHE A 138 22.92 -16.10 1.53
N GLU A 139 22.69 -17.24 0.90
CA GLU A 139 23.22 -17.58 -0.43
C GLU A 139 22.04 -17.94 -1.32
N GLY A 140 21.65 -17.03 -2.18
CA GLY A 140 20.52 -17.19 -3.11
C GLY A 140 20.96 -17.15 -4.56
N ALA A 141 19.99 -17.17 -5.48
CA ALA A 141 20.26 -17.05 -6.91
C ALA A 141 20.59 -15.61 -7.34
N PHE A 142 20.13 -14.61 -6.59
CA PHE A 142 20.24 -13.19 -6.93
C PHE A 142 20.96 -12.36 -5.86
N PHE A 143 20.94 -12.81 -4.61
CA PHE A 143 21.55 -12.12 -3.49
C PHE A 143 22.42 -13.06 -2.67
N SER A 144 23.60 -12.56 -2.28
CA SER A 144 24.48 -13.25 -1.35
C SER A 144 24.95 -12.24 -0.31
N VAL A 145 24.85 -12.59 0.97
CA VAL A 145 25.34 -11.80 2.09
C VAL A 145 25.94 -12.69 3.16
N SER A 146 26.98 -12.21 3.83
CA SER A 146 27.64 -12.94 4.92
C SER A 146 27.69 -12.07 6.17
N GLY A 147 27.09 -12.53 7.28
CA GLY A 147 27.07 -11.82 8.55
C GLY A 147 26.39 -10.46 8.48
N ALA A 148 25.42 -10.28 7.56
CA ALA A 148 24.74 -8.99 7.40
C ALA A 148 23.82 -8.70 8.59
N SER A 149 23.83 -7.46 9.09
CA SER A 149 22.96 -6.99 10.16
C SER A 149 22.42 -5.60 9.82
N VAL A 150 21.14 -5.36 10.10
CA VAL A 150 20.54 -4.02 9.98
C VAL A 150 20.60 -3.23 11.29
N GLY A 151 21.17 -3.81 12.36
CA GLY A 151 21.31 -3.20 13.67
C GLY A 151 20.01 -3.21 14.45
N MET A 152 19.31 -2.06 14.52
CA MET A 152 18.02 -1.97 15.20
C MET A 152 17.00 -2.86 14.48
N ARG A 153 16.35 -3.75 15.22
CA ARG A 153 15.26 -4.60 14.71
C ARG A 153 13.92 -4.12 15.27
N PRO A 154 12.81 -4.28 14.55
CA PRO A 154 11.49 -4.02 15.11
C PRO A 154 11.27 -4.86 16.38
N ALA A 155 10.71 -4.25 17.42
CA ALA A 155 10.39 -4.97 18.68
C ALA A 155 9.31 -6.06 18.50
N ARG A 156 8.54 -5.97 17.42
CA ARG A 156 7.58 -6.98 16.96
C ARG A 156 7.83 -7.22 15.47
N PRO A 157 7.57 -8.42 14.96
CA PRO A 157 7.63 -8.67 13.52
C PRO A 157 6.86 -7.60 12.77
N LEU A 158 7.46 -7.11 11.68
CA LEU A 158 6.82 -6.12 10.81
C LEU A 158 5.99 -6.86 9.77
N ASP A 159 4.69 -6.57 9.72
CA ASP A 159 3.82 -7.14 8.71
C ASP A 159 4.18 -6.59 7.32
N ILE A 160 4.54 -7.45 6.41
CA ILE A 160 4.85 -7.11 5.03
C ILE A 160 3.67 -7.49 4.15
N TRP A 161 2.99 -6.48 3.61
CA TRP A 161 1.88 -6.68 2.72
C TRP A 161 2.33 -6.68 1.26
N LEU A 162 1.55 -7.34 0.40
CA LEU A 162 1.79 -7.30 -1.04
C LEU A 162 0.59 -6.77 -1.80
N GLY A 163 0.88 -6.13 -2.93
CA GLY A 163 -0.13 -5.72 -3.90
C GLY A 163 -0.27 -6.71 -5.06
N GLY A 164 -1.28 -6.47 -5.88
CA GLY A 164 -1.55 -7.21 -7.10
C GLY A 164 -2.84 -8.01 -7.07
N SER A 165 -3.41 -8.27 -8.27
CA SER A 165 -4.69 -8.97 -8.44
C SER A 165 -4.61 -10.18 -9.38
N ALA A 166 -3.48 -10.38 -10.10
CA ALA A 166 -3.30 -11.55 -10.93
C ALA A 166 -3.24 -12.84 -10.08
N PRO A 167 -3.73 -14.00 -10.58
CA PRO A 167 -3.77 -15.25 -9.81
C PRO A 167 -2.42 -15.63 -9.20
N ALA A 168 -1.31 -15.43 -9.92
CA ALA A 168 0.04 -15.70 -9.40
C ALA A 168 0.43 -14.73 -8.28
N ALA A 169 -0.01 -13.47 -8.32
CA ALA A 169 0.21 -12.49 -7.25
C ALA A 169 -0.58 -12.84 -6.00
N LEU A 170 -1.85 -13.23 -6.12
CA LEU A 170 -2.68 -13.64 -5.00
C LEU A 170 -2.11 -14.89 -4.30
N ARG A 171 -1.69 -15.90 -5.06
CA ARG A 171 -1.00 -17.07 -4.48
C ARG A 171 0.31 -16.69 -3.77
N ARG A 172 1.06 -15.72 -4.31
CA ARG A 172 2.27 -15.18 -3.65
C ARG A 172 1.92 -14.52 -2.32
N VAL A 173 0.86 -13.74 -2.26
CA VAL A 173 0.38 -13.14 -1.00
C VAL A 173 0.16 -14.23 0.05
N GLY A 174 -0.63 -15.25 -0.24
CA GLY A 174 -0.90 -16.35 0.71
C GLY A 174 0.38 -17.04 1.20
N ARG A 175 1.33 -17.29 0.31
CA ARG A 175 2.55 -18.03 0.65
C ARG A 175 3.60 -17.18 1.38
N LEU A 176 3.68 -15.87 1.11
CA LEU A 176 4.85 -15.07 1.49
C LEU A 176 4.50 -13.78 2.27
N ALA A 177 3.25 -13.31 2.28
CA ALA A 177 2.87 -12.04 2.86
C ALA A 177 2.07 -12.19 4.17
N ASP A 178 2.00 -11.10 4.93
CA ASP A 178 1.18 -11.01 6.13
C ASP A 178 -0.16 -10.31 5.85
N GLY A 179 -0.31 -9.71 4.66
CA GLY A 179 -1.52 -9.06 4.22
C GLY A 179 -1.53 -8.71 2.74
N TRP A 180 -2.65 -8.22 2.28
CA TRP A 180 -2.91 -7.88 0.89
C TRP A 180 -3.52 -6.50 0.74
N LEU A 181 -3.04 -5.72 -0.23
CA LEU A 181 -3.65 -4.47 -0.67
C LEU A 181 -4.03 -4.58 -2.16
N GLY A 182 -5.31 -4.83 -2.42
CA GLY A 182 -5.88 -4.87 -3.75
C GLY A 182 -6.16 -3.49 -4.35
N SER A 183 -6.42 -3.44 -5.64
CA SER A 183 -6.88 -2.23 -6.33
C SER A 183 -7.64 -2.58 -7.60
N LEU A 184 -8.60 -1.75 -7.98
CA LEU A 184 -9.42 -1.91 -9.18
C LEU A 184 -10.10 -3.30 -9.29
N LEU A 185 -10.72 -3.72 -8.23
CA LEU A 185 -11.53 -4.94 -8.13
C LEU A 185 -12.92 -4.55 -7.66
N THR A 186 -13.94 -5.25 -8.13
CA THR A 186 -15.28 -5.19 -7.57
C THR A 186 -15.34 -5.90 -6.22
N PRO A 187 -16.36 -5.67 -5.36
CA PRO A 187 -16.52 -6.42 -4.10
C PRO A 187 -16.53 -7.94 -4.28
N ALA A 188 -17.21 -8.46 -5.30
CA ALA A 188 -17.24 -9.89 -5.60
C ALA A 188 -15.85 -10.44 -5.96
N GLU A 189 -15.11 -9.75 -6.81
CA GLU A 189 -13.73 -10.13 -7.17
C GLU A 189 -12.77 -10.04 -5.98
N ALA A 190 -12.95 -9.05 -5.11
CA ALA A 190 -12.15 -8.91 -3.90
C ALA A 190 -12.40 -10.09 -2.94
N GLY A 191 -13.65 -10.50 -2.76
CA GLY A 191 -13.98 -11.70 -1.97
C GLY A 191 -13.38 -12.98 -2.57
N MET A 192 -13.44 -13.16 -3.90
CA MET A 192 -12.76 -14.27 -4.56
C MET A 192 -11.23 -14.22 -4.35
N ALA A 193 -10.62 -13.04 -4.42
CA ALA A 193 -9.20 -12.87 -4.17
C ALA A 193 -8.80 -13.26 -2.74
N VAL A 194 -9.60 -12.89 -1.74
CA VAL A 194 -9.41 -13.33 -0.34
C VAL A 194 -9.42 -14.85 -0.25
N GLY A 195 -10.38 -15.52 -0.88
CA GLY A 195 -10.45 -16.99 -0.92
C GLY A 195 -9.20 -17.63 -1.54
N VAL A 196 -8.70 -17.11 -2.65
CA VAL A 196 -7.47 -17.59 -3.30
C VAL A 196 -6.24 -17.39 -2.40
N ILE A 197 -6.15 -16.27 -1.70
CA ILE A 197 -5.04 -15.98 -0.78
C ILE A 197 -5.07 -16.95 0.40
N GLN A 198 -6.23 -17.14 1.04
CA GLN A 198 -6.38 -18.04 2.17
C GLN A 198 -6.09 -19.50 1.80
N GLN A 199 -6.57 -19.94 0.65
CA GLN A 199 -6.25 -21.27 0.13
C GLN A 199 -4.73 -21.44 -0.05
N ALA A 200 -4.07 -20.48 -0.71
CA ALA A 200 -2.63 -20.55 -0.95
C ALA A 200 -1.79 -20.45 0.33
N ALA A 201 -2.29 -19.79 1.37
CA ALA A 201 -1.68 -19.77 2.69
C ALA A 201 -1.79 -21.15 3.36
N GLY A 202 -2.98 -21.77 3.35
CA GLY A 202 -3.20 -23.10 3.89
C GLY A 202 -2.35 -24.19 3.21
N GLU A 203 -2.06 -24.08 1.91
CA GLU A 203 -1.17 -25.00 1.18
C GLU A 203 0.28 -25.04 1.73
N VAL A 204 0.70 -24.02 2.48
CA VAL A 204 2.03 -23.88 3.08
C VAL A 204 1.97 -23.72 4.61
N GLU A 205 0.87 -24.17 5.20
CA GLU A 205 0.64 -24.15 6.66
C GLU A 205 0.77 -22.75 7.28
N ARG A 206 0.36 -21.71 6.53
CA ARG A 206 0.28 -20.32 6.98
C ARG A 206 -1.16 -19.86 7.09
N GLU A 207 -1.35 -18.78 7.82
CA GLU A 207 -2.60 -18.02 7.88
C GLU A 207 -2.32 -16.55 7.55
N VAL A 208 -3.23 -15.90 6.84
CA VAL A 208 -3.28 -14.45 6.70
C VAL A 208 -4.42 -13.94 7.57
N GLU A 209 -4.09 -13.08 8.52
CA GLU A 209 -5.06 -12.56 9.49
C GLU A 209 -6.30 -11.96 8.80
N PRO A 210 -7.53 -12.23 9.30
CA PRO A 210 -8.75 -11.75 8.66
C PRO A 210 -8.85 -10.22 8.52
N ASP A 211 -8.13 -9.46 9.34
CA ASP A 211 -8.09 -7.99 9.28
C ASP A 211 -6.89 -7.44 8.47
N HIS A 212 -6.19 -8.30 7.74
CA HIS A 212 -5.08 -7.94 6.86
C HIS A 212 -5.42 -7.95 5.36
N PHE A 213 -6.70 -7.79 5.02
CA PHE A 213 -7.15 -7.64 3.65
C PHE A 213 -7.63 -6.22 3.41
N GLY A 214 -7.03 -5.55 2.42
CA GLY A 214 -7.33 -4.16 2.11
C GLY A 214 -7.50 -3.86 0.63
N LEU A 215 -8.08 -2.69 0.35
CA LEU A 215 -8.30 -2.19 -1.01
C LEU A 215 -7.98 -0.70 -1.12
N SER A 216 -7.35 -0.31 -2.23
CA SER A 216 -7.24 1.10 -2.63
C SER A 216 -8.48 1.50 -3.42
N LEU A 217 -9.28 2.45 -2.87
CA LEU A 217 -10.55 2.91 -3.40
C LEU A 217 -10.43 4.34 -3.94
N PRO A 218 -10.53 4.56 -5.26
CA PRO A 218 -10.63 5.90 -5.82
C PRO A 218 -12.04 6.47 -5.64
N VAL A 219 -12.12 7.77 -5.32
CA VAL A 219 -13.39 8.50 -5.15
C VAL A 219 -13.43 9.69 -6.10
N ALA A 220 -14.42 9.73 -6.98
CA ALA A 220 -14.78 10.86 -7.82
C ALA A 220 -15.84 11.70 -7.10
N LEU A 221 -15.45 12.87 -6.57
CA LEU A 221 -16.32 13.66 -5.68
C LEU A 221 -17.58 14.19 -6.39
N ASP A 222 -17.43 14.59 -7.64
CA ASP A 222 -18.51 15.05 -8.51
C ASP A 222 -19.22 13.90 -9.26
N GLY A 223 -18.76 12.67 -9.08
CA GLY A 223 -19.25 11.49 -9.77
C GLY A 223 -18.57 11.21 -11.11
N ASP A 224 -17.85 12.16 -11.66
CA ASP A 224 -17.17 12.03 -12.96
C ASP A 224 -15.78 11.39 -12.80
N ILE A 225 -15.55 10.30 -13.54
CA ILE A 225 -14.25 9.63 -13.52
C ILE A 225 -13.29 10.38 -14.46
N PRO A 226 -12.15 10.91 -13.93
CA PRO A 226 -11.19 11.65 -14.75
C PRO A 226 -10.63 10.80 -15.90
N ASP A 227 -10.43 11.40 -17.06
CA ASP A 227 -9.96 10.72 -18.29
C ASP A 227 -8.68 9.90 -18.07
N ALA A 228 -7.74 10.42 -17.29
CA ALA A 228 -6.48 9.73 -17.00
C ALA A 228 -6.72 8.43 -16.19
N LEU A 229 -7.64 8.45 -15.22
CA LEU A 229 -8.02 7.27 -14.45
C LEU A 229 -8.81 6.31 -15.33
N LEU A 230 -9.76 6.81 -16.11
CA LEU A 230 -10.56 6.02 -17.05
C LEU A 230 -9.68 5.28 -18.05
N ALA A 231 -8.70 5.97 -18.66
CA ALA A 231 -7.73 5.35 -19.56
C ALA A 231 -6.87 4.29 -18.85
N SER A 232 -6.48 4.53 -17.61
CA SER A 232 -5.73 3.56 -16.81
C SER A 232 -6.56 2.32 -16.49
N ILE A 233 -7.84 2.48 -16.13
CA ILE A 233 -8.76 1.37 -15.87
C ILE A 233 -8.95 0.54 -17.16
N ARG A 234 -9.31 1.18 -18.26
CA ARG A 234 -9.52 0.49 -19.56
C ARG A 234 -8.30 -0.31 -20.04
N ARG A 235 -7.10 0.20 -19.78
CA ARG A 235 -5.86 -0.53 -20.11
C ARG A 235 -5.61 -1.73 -19.20
N ARG A 236 -5.92 -1.63 -17.91
CA ARG A 236 -5.62 -2.67 -16.91
C ARG A 236 -6.76 -3.65 -16.70
N ARG A 237 -7.97 -3.22 -16.94
CA ARG A 237 -9.23 -3.94 -16.72
C ARG A 237 -10.21 -3.66 -17.88
N PRO A 238 -9.86 -4.07 -19.11
CA PRO A 238 -10.67 -3.77 -20.30
C PRO A 238 -12.09 -4.35 -20.25
N GLU A 239 -12.29 -5.40 -19.45
CA GLU A 239 -13.57 -6.09 -19.27
C GLU A 239 -14.46 -5.47 -18.17
N ALA A 240 -13.91 -4.60 -17.33
CA ALA A 240 -14.64 -4.04 -16.19
C ALA A 240 -15.32 -2.71 -16.54
N ASP A 241 -16.52 -2.50 -16.03
CA ASP A 241 -17.15 -1.18 -16.05
C ASP A 241 -16.44 -0.28 -15.03
N PRO A 242 -15.81 0.84 -15.46
CA PRO A 242 -15.14 1.76 -14.56
C PRO A 242 -16.01 2.29 -13.43
N ALA A 243 -17.31 2.44 -13.64
CA ALA A 243 -18.25 2.88 -12.61
C ALA A 243 -18.38 1.92 -11.42
N THR A 244 -18.02 0.64 -11.61
CA THR A 244 -18.00 -0.35 -10.53
C THR A 244 -16.72 -0.36 -9.71
N LEU A 245 -15.69 0.37 -10.17
CA LEU A 245 -14.34 0.41 -9.58
C LEU A 245 -13.98 1.75 -8.94
N VAL A 246 -14.81 2.78 -9.17
CA VAL A 246 -14.61 4.15 -8.67
C VAL A 246 -15.87 4.59 -7.93
N ALA A 247 -15.71 5.03 -6.71
CA ALA A 247 -16.82 5.52 -5.92
C ALA A 247 -17.28 6.90 -6.42
N ALA A 248 -18.58 7.07 -6.68
CA ALA A 248 -19.19 8.34 -7.02
C ALA A 248 -19.57 9.08 -5.72
N GLY A 249 -18.82 10.12 -5.37
CA GLY A 249 -18.98 10.90 -4.16
C GLY A 249 -18.80 10.10 -2.86
N TRP A 250 -19.05 10.76 -1.74
CA TRP A 250 -18.86 10.13 -0.42
C TRP A 250 -19.90 9.06 -0.13
N ASP A 251 -21.15 9.23 -0.59
CA ASP A 251 -22.20 8.20 -0.46
C ASP A 251 -21.84 6.94 -1.22
N GLY A 252 -21.28 7.08 -2.42
CA GLY A 252 -20.74 5.97 -3.18
C GLY A 252 -19.60 5.26 -2.45
N ALA A 253 -18.70 6.03 -1.85
CA ALA A 253 -17.58 5.47 -1.08
C ALA A 253 -18.08 4.68 0.14
N ARG A 254 -19.03 5.22 0.91
CA ARG A 254 -19.62 4.49 2.06
C ARG A 254 -20.28 3.18 1.64
N ARG A 255 -21.08 3.20 0.57
CA ARG A 255 -21.74 1.99 0.05
C ARG A 255 -20.71 0.95 -0.41
N MET A 256 -19.71 1.36 -1.20
CA MET A 256 -18.68 0.43 -1.68
C MET A 256 -17.86 -0.15 -0.53
N ILE A 257 -17.46 0.66 0.45
CA ILE A 257 -16.75 0.17 1.65
C ILE A 257 -17.60 -0.89 2.36
N GLY A 258 -18.90 -0.65 2.58
CA GLY A 258 -19.80 -1.64 3.17
C GLY A 258 -19.81 -2.97 2.40
N GLN A 259 -19.92 -2.91 1.08
CA GLN A 259 -19.89 -4.11 0.22
C GLN A 259 -18.53 -4.85 0.28
N TYR A 260 -17.41 -4.14 0.36
CA TYR A 260 -16.10 -4.76 0.55
C TYR A 260 -15.93 -5.37 1.95
N VAL A 261 -16.52 -4.75 2.99
CA VAL A 261 -16.54 -5.34 4.33
C VAL A 261 -17.30 -6.66 4.33
N GLU A 262 -18.47 -6.72 3.67
CA GLU A 262 -19.24 -7.97 3.47
C GLU A 262 -18.44 -9.01 2.68
N ALA A 263 -17.57 -8.58 1.77
CA ALA A 263 -16.68 -9.45 0.99
C ALA A 263 -15.40 -9.88 1.77
N GLY A 264 -15.24 -9.47 3.04
CA GLY A 264 -14.15 -9.90 3.91
C GLY A 264 -12.95 -8.96 3.98
N LEU A 265 -13.07 -7.71 3.50
CA LEU A 265 -12.00 -6.72 3.61
C LEU A 265 -12.21 -5.81 4.82
N SER A 266 -11.10 -5.36 5.43
CA SER A 266 -11.13 -4.56 6.65
C SER A 266 -10.34 -3.26 6.55
N LYS A 267 -9.47 -3.11 5.54
CA LYS A 267 -8.61 -1.94 5.37
C LYS A 267 -8.89 -1.24 4.05
N PHE A 268 -9.15 0.06 4.11
CA PHE A 268 -9.47 0.86 2.94
C PHE A 268 -8.52 2.04 2.82
N VAL A 269 -7.86 2.15 1.66
CA VAL A 269 -7.01 3.27 1.31
C VAL A 269 -7.77 4.14 0.33
N VAL A 270 -8.43 5.16 0.85
CA VAL A 270 -9.23 6.08 0.04
C VAL A 270 -8.33 7.10 -0.63
N ARG A 271 -8.55 7.33 -1.91
CA ARG A 271 -7.80 8.32 -2.67
C ARG A 271 -8.71 9.11 -3.61
N PRO A 272 -8.38 10.37 -3.90
CA PRO A 272 -9.12 11.11 -4.93
C PRO A 272 -8.91 10.45 -6.30
N ALA A 273 -9.98 10.38 -7.10
CA ALA A 273 -9.94 9.86 -8.48
C ALA A 273 -9.09 10.78 -9.38
N ALA A 274 -9.25 12.08 -9.23
CA ALA A 274 -8.30 13.08 -9.71
C ALA A 274 -7.31 13.36 -8.59
N LEU A 275 -6.02 13.29 -8.87
CA LEU A 275 -5.02 13.71 -7.89
C LEU A 275 -5.07 15.25 -7.78
N PRO A 276 -5.64 15.82 -6.71
CA PRO A 276 -5.59 17.26 -6.51
C PRO A 276 -4.12 17.65 -6.38
N ARG A 277 -3.72 18.71 -7.06
CA ARG A 277 -2.39 19.27 -6.87
C ARG A 277 -2.33 19.91 -5.49
N PHE A 278 -1.29 19.72 -4.73
CA PHE A 278 -1.04 20.48 -3.52
C PHE A 278 -1.11 21.98 -3.83
N GLY A 279 -1.83 22.70 -2.99
CA GLY A 279 -2.16 24.09 -3.24
C GLY A 279 -3.34 24.30 -4.19
N ALA A 280 -3.91 23.22 -4.76
CA ALA A 280 -5.18 23.32 -5.45
C ALA A 280 -6.30 23.59 -4.42
N PRO A 281 -7.33 24.41 -4.78
CA PRO A 281 -8.42 24.79 -3.86
C PRO A 281 -9.19 23.60 -3.27
N ASP A 282 -9.18 22.45 -3.92
CA ASP A 282 -9.91 21.23 -3.56
C ASP A 282 -9.12 20.24 -2.69
N PHE A 283 -7.84 20.53 -2.41
CA PHE A 283 -6.98 19.60 -1.65
C PHE A 283 -7.45 19.42 -0.19
N PHE A 284 -7.57 20.50 0.57
CA PHE A 284 -8.06 20.42 1.95
C PHE A 284 -9.55 20.08 2.04
N PRO A 285 -10.44 20.61 1.18
CA PRO A 285 -11.81 20.14 1.08
C PRO A 285 -11.96 18.63 0.89
N PHE A 286 -11.05 17.98 0.13
CA PHE A 286 -11.05 16.52 0.05
C PHE A 286 -10.73 15.87 1.41
N ILE A 287 -9.72 16.34 2.13
CA ILE A 287 -9.37 15.83 3.47
C ILE A 287 -10.53 16.05 4.45
N ASP A 288 -11.11 17.23 4.47
CA ASP A 288 -12.22 17.58 5.38
C ASP A 288 -13.47 16.72 5.08
N GLY A 289 -13.77 16.50 3.80
CA GLY A 289 -14.82 15.58 3.36
C GLY A 289 -14.53 14.13 3.76
N PHE A 290 -13.31 13.65 3.51
CA PHE A 290 -12.87 12.30 3.91
C PHE A 290 -13.02 12.10 5.42
N VAL A 291 -12.57 13.06 6.23
CA VAL A 291 -12.66 12.99 7.68
C VAL A 291 -14.12 12.94 8.14
N ARG A 292 -14.96 13.83 7.63
CA ARG A 292 -16.37 13.91 8.02
C ARG A 292 -17.16 12.67 7.64
N GLU A 293 -16.92 12.14 6.45
CA GLU A 293 -17.78 11.12 5.83
C GLU A 293 -17.32 9.68 6.07
N LEU A 294 -16.00 9.45 6.21
CA LEU A 294 -15.48 8.10 6.23
C LEU A 294 -14.78 7.73 7.55
N VAL A 295 -14.15 8.67 8.26
CA VAL A 295 -13.54 8.36 9.57
C VAL A 295 -14.53 7.79 10.58
N PRO A 296 -15.82 8.23 10.62
CA PRO A 296 -16.82 7.62 11.51
C PRO A 296 -17.14 6.15 11.22
N MET A 297 -16.72 5.60 10.08
CA MET A 297 -16.85 4.17 9.76
C MET A 297 -15.72 3.30 10.36
N GLN A 298 -14.70 3.91 10.96
CA GLN A 298 -13.62 3.17 11.65
C GLN A 298 -14.10 2.64 13.00
N ASP A 299 -13.64 1.42 13.37
CA ASP A 299 -13.85 0.80 14.66
C ASP A 299 -12.67 0.98 15.63
#